data_ef1b13658354a289350971f19f924d1a
#
_entry.id   ef1b13658354a289350971f19f924d1a
#
_cell.length_a   1.000
_cell.length_b   1.000
_cell.length_c   1.000
_cell.angle_alpha   90.00
_cell.angle_beta   90.00
_cell.angle_gamma   90.00
#
_symmetry.space_group_name_H-M   'P 1'
#
loop_
_entity.id
_entity.type
_entity.pdbx_description
1 polymer ?
#
loop_
_entity_poly.entity_id
_entity_poly.type
_entity_poly.pdbx_seq_one_letter_code
_entity_poly.pdbx_strand_id
1 'polypeptide(L)'
;MAGTSAEKERYEEIAASKQGLANNDSNLQILNAGTINPGASGYYNINTLNSYFGRAFYSYDNRYMITANIRWDGSSKFGAGNRWGFFPSVSGGWNFSEEHFLESTKSWLSQGKFKAGWGEIGNQTIPSGAYLSQYSNGNPSMWYAQYYMLGSGNPVLFASRSQVGNPNLKWETTRQLDLGLDLAFFNGALRATFDYYSRDTKDMLVQVPSPAGLGFPNTPWVNAGSISNKGFEVSIGYDGQIGQDFTYHLNGNVSTYKNKIKDLGSEANIPGKGVHLGYYTYTMTEVGKPIGYYYGYKTDGVFQTQEEIDNYKNNDQVVMPNAKPGDLKFMDLNKDGKLDDEDRTMIGNPHPDFTFGLTLGAEYKGFDFSAFFQGSVGNDLLNIVKYDLYGGVGWYNAPKDILTTFWNGPGSTNENFAIDADSRLNREMSEWFVENGSYVRLKNLQIGYTIPSSITKKITLNNLRVFVAAQNLFTITGYSGLDPEIGEFNQNPIYKGVDMGYYPQARTFMFGISMKL
;
A
#
# COMPACT_ATOMS: atom_id res chain seq x y z
N MET A 1 -16.18 17.16 28.39
CA MET A 1 -16.61 17.68 27.09
C MET A 1 -17.64 16.72 26.51
N ALA A 2 -18.76 17.23 25.98
CA ALA A 2 -19.72 16.42 25.22
C ALA A 2 -20.13 17.25 24.00
N GLY A 3 -20.45 16.60 22.90
CA GLY A 3 -20.82 17.27 21.67
C GLY A 3 -21.57 16.38 20.69
N THR A 4 -22.09 17.03 19.66
CA THR A 4 -22.72 16.38 18.51
C THR A 4 -22.21 17.03 17.23
N SER A 5 -22.13 16.25 16.16
CA SER A 5 -21.83 16.77 14.82
C SER A 5 -22.78 16.15 13.80
N ALA A 6 -23.14 16.92 12.78
CA ALA A 6 -23.86 16.47 11.62
C ALA A 6 -23.10 16.92 10.36
N GLU A 7 -22.74 15.96 9.53
CA GLU A 7 -22.01 16.17 8.29
C GLU A 7 -22.86 15.72 7.12
N LYS A 8 -22.82 16.50 6.04
CA LYS A 8 -23.42 16.15 4.76
C LYS A 8 -22.38 16.44 3.66
N GLU A 9 -21.93 15.36 3.04
CA GLU A 9 -21.04 15.41 1.88
C GLU A 9 -21.87 15.28 0.61
N ARG A 10 -21.62 16.14 -0.38
CA ARG A 10 -22.13 15.99 -1.74
C ARG A 10 -20.96 15.96 -2.69
N TYR A 11 -20.80 14.84 -3.37
CA TYR A 11 -19.89 14.69 -4.51
C TYR A 11 -20.68 14.79 -5.79
N GLU A 12 -20.26 15.62 -6.72
CA GLU A 12 -20.89 15.79 -8.03
C GLU A 12 -19.81 15.74 -9.11
N GLU A 13 -20.08 14.99 -10.16
CA GLU A 13 -19.18 14.87 -11.32
C GLU A 13 -19.94 15.13 -12.59
N ILE A 14 -19.34 15.94 -13.47
CA ILE A 14 -19.78 16.17 -14.83
C ILE A 14 -18.61 15.84 -15.73
N ALA A 15 -18.82 14.96 -16.70
CA ALA A 15 -17.84 14.60 -17.72
C ALA A 15 -18.37 14.94 -19.11
N ALA A 16 -17.49 15.45 -19.96
CA ALA A 16 -17.80 15.68 -21.37
C ALA A 16 -16.64 15.18 -22.23
N SER A 17 -16.96 14.63 -23.39
CA SER A 17 -15.97 14.11 -24.32
C SER A 17 -16.35 14.41 -25.76
N LYS A 18 -15.35 14.54 -26.63
CA LYS A 18 -15.51 14.61 -28.09
C LYS A 18 -14.32 13.92 -28.76
N GLN A 19 -14.56 13.37 -29.93
CA GLN A 19 -13.54 12.72 -30.77
C GLN A 19 -13.31 13.51 -32.03
N GLY A 20 -12.33 13.10 -32.85
CA GLY A 20 -12.07 13.71 -34.15
C GLY A 20 -11.35 15.06 -34.06
N LEU A 21 -10.29 15.13 -33.23
CA LEU A 21 -9.34 16.24 -33.28
C LEU A 21 -8.56 16.21 -34.59
N ALA A 22 -8.31 17.38 -35.18
CA ALA A 22 -7.60 17.50 -36.46
C ALA A 22 -6.15 16.97 -36.38
N ASN A 23 -5.51 17.12 -35.21
CA ASN A 23 -4.19 16.60 -34.89
C ASN A 23 -4.00 16.54 -33.35
N ASN A 24 -2.81 16.12 -32.90
CA ASN A 24 -2.47 16.02 -31.47
C ASN A 24 -1.78 17.28 -30.91
N ASP A 25 -1.93 18.45 -31.54
CA ASP A 25 -1.41 19.71 -31.03
C ASP A 25 -2.06 20.03 -29.68
N SER A 26 -1.27 20.31 -28.67
CA SER A 26 -1.74 20.59 -27.30
C SER A 26 -2.69 21.79 -27.22
N ASN A 27 -2.56 22.77 -28.15
CA ASN A 27 -3.44 23.93 -28.25
C ASN A 27 -4.84 23.59 -28.83
N LEU A 28 -5.00 22.43 -29.45
CA LEU A 28 -6.25 21.95 -30.01
C LEU A 28 -6.94 20.89 -29.12
N GLN A 29 -6.38 20.54 -27.98
CA GLN A 29 -6.97 19.56 -27.04
C GLN A 29 -8.08 20.20 -26.17
N ILE A 30 -9.07 20.78 -26.82
CA ILE A 30 -10.27 21.37 -26.23
C ILE A 30 -11.53 20.73 -26.82
N LEU A 31 -12.61 20.67 -26.01
CA LEU A 31 -13.87 20.03 -26.43
C LEU A 31 -14.44 20.62 -27.76
N ASN A 32 -14.27 21.91 -27.98
CA ASN A 32 -14.76 22.54 -29.19
C ASN A 32 -14.00 22.15 -30.47
N ALA A 33 -12.77 21.67 -30.35
CA ALA A 33 -11.98 21.23 -31.51
C ALA A 33 -12.35 19.81 -31.97
N GLY A 34 -13.00 19.01 -31.12
CA GLY A 34 -13.54 17.71 -31.53
C GLY A 34 -14.76 17.87 -32.46
N THR A 35 -14.86 17.01 -33.46
CA THR A 35 -15.89 17.15 -34.54
C THR A 35 -16.99 16.08 -34.47
N ILE A 36 -16.71 14.93 -33.83
CA ILE A 36 -17.60 13.76 -33.81
C ILE A 36 -17.81 13.21 -32.39
N ASN A 37 -18.84 12.39 -32.24
CA ASN A 37 -19.14 11.63 -31.03
C ASN A 37 -19.16 12.47 -29.74
N PRO A 38 -20.01 13.51 -29.63
CA PRO A 38 -20.16 14.25 -28.41
C PRO A 38 -20.75 13.34 -27.31
N GLY A 39 -20.09 13.29 -26.15
CA GLY A 39 -20.57 12.58 -24.97
C GLY A 39 -20.70 13.55 -23.80
N ALA A 40 -21.74 13.37 -23.01
CA ALA A 40 -21.90 14.04 -21.71
C ALA A 40 -22.47 13.06 -20.70
N SER A 41 -21.92 13.05 -19.51
CA SER A 41 -22.43 12.27 -18.38
C SER A 41 -22.25 13.03 -17.09
N GLY A 42 -22.97 12.62 -16.07
CA GLY A 42 -22.79 13.18 -14.73
C GLY A 42 -23.58 12.39 -13.69
N TYR A 43 -23.10 12.45 -12.48
CA TYR A 43 -23.80 11.87 -11.34
C TYR A 43 -23.50 12.65 -10.07
N TYR A 44 -24.28 12.43 -9.04
CA TYR A 44 -23.96 12.93 -7.72
C TYR A 44 -24.21 11.86 -6.65
N ASN A 45 -23.44 11.94 -5.58
CA ASN A 45 -23.59 11.13 -4.38
C ASN A 45 -23.78 12.05 -3.17
N ILE A 46 -24.63 11.64 -2.24
CA ILE A 46 -24.82 12.33 -0.97
C ILE A 46 -24.61 11.32 0.15
N ASN A 47 -23.70 11.64 1.07
CA ASN A 47 -23.46 10.90 2.29
C ASN A 47 -23.76 11.79 3.49
N THR A 48 -24.28 11.21 4.55
CA THR A 48 -24.48 11.90 5.83
C THR A 48 -23.88 11.10 6.97
N LEU A 49 -23.29 11.81 7.93
CA LEU A 49 -22.76 11.25 9.16
C LEU A 49 -23.26 12.09 10.34
N ASN A 50 -23.94 11.47 11.26
CA ASN A 50 -24.35 12.08 12.52
C ASN A 50 -23.58 11.44 13.67
N SER A 51 -23.02 12.26 14.55
CA SER A 51 -22.15 11.78 15.62
C SER A 51 -22.54 12.39 16.96
N TYR A 52 -22.50 11.56 18.00
CA TYR A 52 -22.54 11.99 19.40
C TYR A 52 -21.25 11.55 20.07
N PHE A 53 -20.61 12.43 20.81
CA PHE A 53 -19.35 12.10 21.46
C PHE A 53 -19.22 12.73 22.84
N GLY A 54 -18.47 12.06 23.70
CA GLY A 54 -18.10 12.53 25.01
C GLY A 54 -16.64 12.23 25.32
N ARG A 55 -15.99 13.12 26.05
CA ARG A 55 -14.62 12.96 26.53
C ARG A 55 -14.50 13.40 27.98
N ALA A 56 -13.92 12.55 28.79
CA ALA A 56 -13.45 12.87 30.13
C ALA A 56 -11.93 12.78 30.17
N PHE A 57 -11.31 13.77 30.77
CA PHE A 57 -9.88 13.79 31.02
C PHE A 57 -9.66 14.14 32.49
N TYR A 58 -8.80 13.37 33.15
CA TYR A 58 -8.39 13.60 34.51
C TYR A 58 -6.87 13.53 34.60
N SER A 59 -6.27 14.48 35.28
CA SER A 59 -4.84 14.50 35.59
C SER A 59 -4.66 14.81 37.07
N TYR A 60 -3.86 14.00 37.73
CA TYR A 60 -3.50 14.21 39.11
C TYR A 60 -2.00 14.47 39.22
N ASP A 61 -1.65 15.65 39.71
CA ASP A 61 -0.29 16.10 40.00
C ASP A 61 0.69 15.96 38.80
N ASN A 62 0.19 16.06 37.57
CA ASN A 62 0.90 15.75 36.33
C ASN A 62 1.58 14.36 36.29
N ARG A 63 1.33 13.51 37.27
CA ARG A 63 1.89 12.16 37.38
C ARG A 63 0.97 11.12 36.77
N TYR A 64 -0.31 11.17 37.08
CA TYR A 64 -1.30 10.21 36.61
C TYR A 64 -2.30 10.89 35.71
N MET A 65 -2.45 10.35 34.52
CA MET A 65 -3.38 10.89 33.51
C MET A 65 -4.29 9.78 33.03
N ILE A 66 -5.58 10.06 32.92
CA ILE A 66 -6.54 9.14 32.30
C ILE A 66 -7.44 9.94 31.35
N THR A 67 -7.68 9.38 30.19
CA THR A 67 -8.64 9.89 29.20
C THR A 67 -9.60 8.79 28.84
N ALA A 68 -10.90 9.09 28.88
CA ALA A 68 -11.95 8.20 28.35
C ALA A 68 -12.73 8.95 27.28
N ASN A 69 -12.94 8.31 26.14
CA ASN A 69 -13.76 8.85 25.05
C ASN A 69 -14.84 7.83 24.68
N ILE A 70 -15.99 8.33 24.33
CA ILE A 70 -17.07 7.56 23.72
C ILE A 70 -17.52 8.30 22.47
N ARG A 71 -17.78 7.54 21.40
CA ARG A 71 -18.29 8.08 20.16
C ARG A 71 -19.36 7.15 19.58
N TRP A 72 -20.45 7.73 19.14
CA TRP A 72 -21.56 7.04 18.51
C TRP A 72 -21.84 7.69 17.17
N ASP A 73 -21.58 6.97 16.08
CA ASP A 73 -21.62 7.47 14.71
C ASP A 73 -22.70 6.77 13.90
N GLY A 74 -23.56 7.55 13.23
CA GLY A 74 -24.61 7.06 12.35
C GLY A 74 -24.39 7.46 10.90
N SER A 75 -24.10 6.48 10.03
CA SER A 75 -23.78 6.68 8.61
C SER A 75 -24.93 6.31 7.69
N SER A 76 -25.16 7.14 6.66
CA SER A 76 -26.10 6.84 5.57
C SER A 76 -25.61 5.76 4.60
N LYS A 77 -24.34 5.37 4.67
CA LYS A 77 -23.75 4.32 3.82
C LYS A 77 -24.24 2.91 4.16
N PHE A 78 -24.86 2.73 5.34
CA PHE A 78 -25.40 1.46 5.82
C PHE A 78 -26.92 1.45 5.86
N GLY A 79 -27.50 0.25 5.76
CA GLY A 79 -28.94 0.04 5.89
C GLY A 79 -29.50 0.43 7.26
N ALA A 80 -30.83 0.60 7.35
CA ALA A 80 -31.49 1.18 8.51
C ALA A 80 -31.12 0.54 9.87
N GLY A 81 -30.94 -0.77 9.91
CA GLY A 81 -30.58 -1.51 11.14
C GLY A 81 -29.11 -1.43 11.55
N ASN A 82 -28.20 -1.01 10.64
CA ASN A 82 -26.76 -1.10 10.82
C ASN A 82 -26.03 0.26 10.72
N ARG A 83 -26.78 1.36 10.72
CA ARG A 83 -26.22 2.72 10.55
C ARG A 83 -25.32 3.13 11.68
N TRP A 84 -25.62 2.72 12.90
CA TRP A 84 -24.99 3.21 14.10
C TRP A 84 -23.89 2.29 14.59
N GLY A 85 -22.67 2.85 14.77
CA GLY A 85 -21.54 2.22 15.40
C GLY A 85 -21.18 2.91 16.73
N PHE A 86 -20.70 2.14 17.70
CA PHE A 86 -20.24 2.64 19.00
C PHE A 86 -18.74 2.37 19.17
N PHE A 87 -17.99 3.42 19.44
CA PHE A 87 -16.51 3.40 19.44
C PHE A 87 -15.97 4.01 20.73
N PRO A 88 -15.78 3.20 21.78
CA PRO A 88 -15.18 3.63 23.04
C PRO A 88 -13.66 3.62 22.98
N SER A 89 -13.01 4.48 23.76
CA SER A 89 -11.58 4.39 24.00
C SER A 89 -11.21 4.88 25.41
N VAL A 90 -10.14 4.30 25.94
CA VAL A 90 -9.54 4.70 27.21
C VAL A 90 -8.02 4.70 27.07
N SER A 91 -7.36 5.70 27.65
CA SER A 91 -5.90 5.73 27.72
C SER A 91 -5.45 6.25 29.08
N GLY A 92 -4.33 5.71 29.55
CA GLY A 92 -3.67 6.10 30.78
C GLY A 92 -2.21 6.48 30.53
N GLY A 93 -1.70 7.39 31.32
CA GLY A 93 -0.29 7.79 31.35
C GLY A 93 0.19 7.93 32.78
N TRP A 94 1.39 7.41 33.03
CA TRP A 94 2.08 7.55 34.30
C TRP A 94 3.45 8.15 34.08
N ASN A 95 3.63 9.41 34.53
CA ASN A 95 4.92 10.09 34.57
C ASN A 95 5.70 9.62 35.78
N PHE A 96 6.33 8.46 35.69
CA PHE A 96 7.03 7.86 36.82
C PHE A 96 8.29 8.64 37.23
N SER A 97 8.87 9.46 36.33
CA SER A 97 9.99 10.34 36.67
C SER A 97 9.64 11.45 37.66
N GLU A 98 8.34 11.74 37.83
CA GLU A 98 7.86 12.72 38.82
C GLU A 98 7.57 12.11 40.18
N GLU A 99 7.82 10.82 40.37
CA GLU A 99 7.67 10.15 41.67
C GLU A 99 8.82 10.48 42.61
N HIS A 100 8.50 10.66 43.87
CA HIS A 100 9.48 11.02 44.90
C HIS A 100 10.64 10.03 45.02
N PHE A 101 10.39 8.73 44.80
CA PHE A 101 11.44 7.70 44.87
C PHE A 101 12.45 7.78 43.70
N LEU A 102 12.17 8.53 42.65
CA LEU A 102 13.06 8.77 41.51
C LEU A 102 13.68 10.19 41.51
N GLU A 103 13.49 10.95 42.58
CA GLU A 103 14.01 12.33 42.66
C GLU A 103 15.53 12.40 42.47
N SER A 104 16.25 11.40 42.96
CA SER A 104 17.71 11.29 42.79
C SER A 104 18.15 11.04 41.33
N THR A 105 17.27 10.59 40.49
CA THR A 105 17.57 10.30 39.05
C THR A 105 17.39 11.51 38.14
N LYS A 106 16.80 12.61 38.61
CA LYS A 106 16.50 13.82 37.79
C LYS A 106 17.74 14.43 37.13
N SER A 107 18.93 14.17 37.66
CA SER A 107 20.18 14.64 37.03
C SER A 107 20.48 14.00 35.67
N TRP A 108 19.99 12.80 35.43
CA TRP A 108 20.20 12.07 34.17
C TRP A 108 18.90 11.63 33.48
N LEU A 109 17.84 11.29 34.23
CA LEU A 109 16.50 10.95 33.70
C LEU A 109 15.60 12.18 33.81
N SER A 110 15.46 12.92 32.72
CA SER A 110 14.67 14.16 32.68
C SER A 110 13.18 13.92 32.54
N GLN A 111 12.80 12.81 31.90
CA GLN A 111 11.42 12.39 31.73
C GLN A 111 11.35 10.87 31.62
N GLY A 112 10.38 10.28 32.29
CA GLY A 112 10.00 8.89 32.15
C GLY A 112 8.50 8.76 32.26
N LYS A 113 7.85 8.29 31.15
CA LYS A 113 6.41 8.14 31.07
C LYS A 113 6.04 6.80 30.48
N PHE A 114 5.22 6.07 31.19
CA PHE A 114 4.54 4.89 30.68
C PHE A 114 3.17 5.27 30.14
N LYS A 115 2.79 4.72 28.97
CA LYS A 115 1.51 4.95 28.28
C LYS A 115 0.82 3.62 28.02
N ALA A 116 -0.49 3.57 28.24
CA ALA A 116 -1.32 2.45 27.82
C ALA A 116 -2.62 3.00 27.23
N GLY A 117 -3.04 2.47 26.11
CA GLY A 117 -4.26 2.88 25.42
C GLY A 117 -4.99 1.68 24.85
N TRP A 118 -6.32 1.70 24.93
CA TRP A 118 -7.19 0.75 24.27
C TRP A 118 -8.38 1.51 23.67
N GLY A 119 -8.78 1.11 22.46
CA GLY A 119 -9.95 1.71 21.84
C GLY A 119 -10.46 0.95 20.62
N GLU A 120 -11.67 1.31 20.21
CA GLU A 120 -12.30 0.84 18.98
C GLU A 120 -12.50 1.99 18.00
N ILE A 121 -12.25 1.73 16.72
CA ILE A 121 -12.39 2.68 15.60
C ILE A 121 -13.26 2.04 14.55
N GLY A 122 -14.26 2.78 14.04
CA GLY A 122 -15.12 2.36 12.95
C GLY A 122 -14.60 2.80 11.58
N ASN A 123 -14.74 1.94 10.59
CA ASN A 123 -14.49 2.26 9.19
C ASN A 123 -15.78 2.08 8.38
N GLN A 124 -16.08 3.06 7.51
CA GLN A 124 -17.23 3.09 6.60
C GLN A 124 -16.83 3.26 5.13
N THR A 125 -15.61 2.89 4.77
CA THR A 125 -15.07 3.12 3.42
C THR A 125 -15.67 2.12 2.43
N ILE A 126 -16.93 2.37 2.05
CA ILE A 126 -17.67 1.67 1.00
C ILE A 126 -18.37 2.71 0.10
N PRO A 127 -18.70 2.36 -1.14
CA PRO A 127 -19.52 3.21 -2.01
C PRO A 127 -20.89 3.54 -1.38
N SER A 128 -21.41 4.72 -1.70
CA SER A 128 -22.79 5.09 -1.33
C SER A 128 -23.78 4.12 -1.94
N GLY A 129 -24.73 3.64 -1.15
CA GLY A 129 -25.74 2.70 -1.62
C GLY A 129 -25.27 1.27 -1.85
N ALA A 130 -24.07 0.87 -1.35
CA ALA A 130 -23.60 -0.51 -1.44
C ALA A 130 -24.55 -1.54 -0.81
N TYR A 131 -25.41 -1.11 0.10
CA TYR A 131 -26.45 -1.95 0.71
C TYR A 131 -27.69 -2.14 -0.17
N LEU A 132 -27.83 -1.39 -1.28
CA LEU A 132 -28.96 -1.43 -2.22
C LEU A 132 -28.59 -2.19 -3.49
N SER A 133 -29.49 -3.02 -3.99
CA SER A 133 -29.38 -3.55 -5.35
C SER A 133 -29.69 -2.45 -6.35
N GLN A 134 -28.82 -2.31 -7.36
CA GLN A 134 -28.97 -1.32 -8.44
C GLN A 134 -29.18 -2.02 -9.78
N TYR A 135 -29.94 -1.38 -10.65
CA TYR A 135 -30.19 -1.82 -12.00
C TYR A 135 -29.71 -0.76 -12.98
N SER A 136 -29.11 -1.17 -14.07
CA SER A 136 -28.65 -0.31 -15.14
C SER A 136 -29.36 -0.68 -16.44
N ASN A 137 -29.82 0.32 -17.15
CA ASN A 137 -30.32 0.17 -18.52
C ASN A 137 -29.12 0.14 -19.46
N GLY A 138 -28.47 -0.99 -19.52
CA GLY A 138 -27.44 -1.25 -20.49
C GLY A 138 -26.37 -0.18 -20.76
N ASN A 139 -25.10 -0.57 -20.75
CA ASN A 139 -24.04 0.25 -21.29
C ASN A 139 -23.89 -0.10 -22.78
N PRO A 140 -24.17 0.83 -23.74
CA PRO A 140 -24.03 0.57 -25.18
C PRO A 140 -22.61 0.16 -25.60
N SER A 141 -21.61 0.41 -24.74
CA SER A 141 -20.19 0.08 -24.98
C SER A 141 -19.84 -1.37 -24.62
N MET A 142 -20.73 -2.14 -24.03
CA MET A 142 -20.46 -3.55 -23.75
C MET A 142 -20.86 -4.43 -24.95
N TRP A 143 -19.93 -5.24 -25.42
CA TRP A 143 -20.01 -6.12 -26.58
C TRP A 143 -21.13 -7.18 -26.54
N TYR A 144 -21.71 -7.46 -25.40
CA TYR A 144 -22.86 -8.34 -25.27
C TYR A 144 -24.12 -7.51 -25.20
N ALA A 145 -24.91 -7.66 -26.24
CA ALA A 145 -26.15 -6.94 -26.45
C ALA A 145 -27.06 -7.01 -25.21
N GLN A 146 -27.29 -5.87 -24.62
CA GLN A 146 -28.31 -5.69 -23.59
C GLN A 146 -29.69 -5.53 -24.24
N TYR A 147 -29.85 -6.15 -25.40
CA TYR A 147 -31.08 -6.16 -26.17
C TYR A 147 -31.61 -7.59 -26.24
N TYR A 148 -32.82 -7.78 -25.81
CA TYR A 148 -33.54 -9.02 -26.06
C TYR A 148 -34.25 -8.90 -27.41
N MET A 149 -34.04 -9.86 -28.31
CA MET A 149 -34.82 -10.02 -29.53
C MET A 149 -36.12 -10.75 -29.16
N LEU A 150 -37.15 -10.00 -28.77
CA LEU A 150 -38.50 -10.58 -28.71
C LEU A 150 -38.96 -10.84 -30.16
N GLY A 151 -39.69 -11.92 -30.39
CA GLY A 151 -40.06 -12.48 -31.69
C GLY A 151 -40.60 -11.55 -32.80
N SER A 152 -40.66 -10.24 -32.55
CA SER A 152 -40.95 -9.15 -33.51
C SER A 152 -39.71 -8.63 -34.22
N GLY A 153 -38.50 -9.10 -33.92
CA GLY A 153 -37.25 -8.62 -34.51
C GLY A 153 -36.75 -7.26 -34.04
N ASN A 154 -37.47 -6.59 -33.14
CA ASN A 154 -37.04 -5.30 -32.61
C ASN A 154 -36.28 -5.50 -31.29
N PRO A 155 -35.08 -4.90 -31.11
CA PRO A 155 -34.35 -4.96 -29.87
C PRO A 155 -35.08 -4.20 -28.74
N VAL A 156 -35.33 -4.87 -27.63
CA VAL A 156 -35.91 -4.27 -26.43
C VAL A 156 -34.83 -4.07 -25.40
N LEU A 157 -34.65 -2.83 -24.96
CA LEU A 157 -33.72 -2.50 -23.88
C LEU A 157 -34.23 -3.13 -22.58
N PHE A 158 -33.38 -3.91 -21.90
CA PHE A 158 -33.72 -4.46 -20.59
C PHE A 158 -32.78 -3.93 -19.52
N ALA A 159 -33.29 -3.84 -18.29
CA ALA A 159 -32.49 -3.48 -17.13
C ALA A 159 -31.81 -4.73 -16.56
N SER A 160 -30.49 -4.72 -16.52
CA SER A 160 -29.71 -5.73 -15.81
C SER A 160 -29.31 -5.23 -14.42
N ARG A 161 -29.18 -6.15 -13.48
CA ARG A 161 -28.66 -5.81 -12.15
C ARG A 161 -27.19 -5.42 -12.28
N SER A 162 -26.90 -4.14 -12.04
CA SER A 162 -25.51 -3.61 -12.10
C SER A 162 -24.77 -3.78 -10.76
N GLN A 163 -25.51 -3.90 -9.64
CA GLN A 163 -24.94 -4.12 -8.31
C GLN A 163 -25.86 -5.03 -7.48
N VAL A 164 -25.23 -6.00 -6.82
CA VAL A 164 -25.89 -6.80 -5.79
C VAL A 164 -25.73 -6.08 -4.45
N GLY A 165 -26.84 -5.57 -3.90
CA GLY A 165 -26.84 -4.90 -2.60
C GLY A 165 -26.80 -5.90 -1.45
N ASN A 166 -26.17 -5.51 -0.35
CA ASN A 166 -26.18 -6.26 0.90
C ASN A 166 -26.76 -5.40 2.03
N PRO A 167 -28.04 -5.60 2.39
CA PRO A 167 -28.69 -4.79 3.43
C PRO A 167 -28.10 -5.00 4.83
N ASN A 168 -27.33 -6.07 5.03
CA ASN A 168 -26.70 -6.41 6.30
C ASN A 168 -25.32 -5.77 6.50
N LEU A 169 -24.85 -4.96 5.54
CA LEU A 169 -23.60 -4.21 5.70
C LEU A 169 -23.61 -3.36 6.96
N LYS A 170 -22.55 -3.49 7.74
CA LYS A 170 -22.31 -2.77 9.00
C LYS A 170 -20.90 -2.22 9.05
N TRP A 171 -20.62 -1.44 10.07
CA TRP A 171 -19.29 -0.89 10.33
C TRP A 171 -18.23 -1.98 10.46
N GLU A 172 -17.12 -1.82 9.75
CA GLU A 172 -15.87 -2.50 10.06
C GLU A 172 -15.31 -1.91 11.35
N THR A 173 -14.86 -2.73 12.27
CA THR A 173 -14.37 -2.28 13.58
C THR A 173 -12.93 -2.73 13.79
N THR A 174 -12.06 -1.77 14.06
CA THR A 174 -10.67 -2.02 14.47
C THR A 174 -10.54 -1.78 15.97
N ARG A 175 -10.12 -2.82 16.68
CA ARG A 175 -9.75 -2.76 18.08
C ARG A 175 -8.23 -2.64 18.20
N GLN A 176 -7.75 -1.65 18.94
CA GLN A 176 -6.34 -1.37 19.11
C GLN A 176 -5.95 -1.34 20.59
N LEU A 177 -4.82 -1.95 20.90
CA LEU A 177 -4.10 -1.84 22.18
C LEU A 177 -2.73 -1.24 21.87
N ASP A 178 -2.36 -0.20 22.60
CA ASP A 178 -1.06 0.47 22.54
C ASP A 178 -0.42 0.48 23.93
N LEU A 179 0.87 0.12 23.99
CA LEU A 179 1.69 0.22 25.20
C LEU A 179 2.96 0.97 24.84
N GLY A 180 3.24 2.05 25.54
CA GLY A 180 4.38 2.91 25.19
C GLY A 180 5.19 3.36 26.40
N LEU A 181 6.47 3.62 26.14
CA LEU A 181 7.44 4.14 27.08
C LEU A 181 8.18 5.32 26.45
N ASP A 182 8.01 6.51 27.02
CA ASP A 182 8.76 7.72 26.64
C ASP A 182 9.83 8.00 27.66
N LEU A 183 11.06 8.17 27.22
CA LEU A 183 12.23 8.47 28.05
C LEU A 183 12.94 9.71 27.50
N ALA A 184 13.38 10.59 28.41
CA ALA A 184 14.30 11.65 28.07
C ALA A 184 15.42 11.72 29.11
N PHE A 185 16.64 11.88 28.63
CA PHE A 185 17.85 11.90 29.45
C PHE A 185 18.62 13.19 29.21
N PHE A 186 19.43 13.60 30.20
CA PHE A 186 20.36 14.73 30.09
C PHE A 186 19.66 16.02 29.66
N ASN A 187 18.63 16.42 30.41
CA ASN A 187 17.78 17.60 30.10
C ASN A 187 17.12 17.54 28.71
N GLY A 188 16.77 16.32 28.24
CA GLY A 188 16.11 16.11 26.95
C GLY A 188 17.05 16.01 25.75
N ALA A 189 18.36 16.03 25.97
CA ALA A 189 19.33 15.87 24.88
C ALA A 189 19.19 14.50 24.19
N LEU A 190 18.95 13.42 24.95
CA LEU A 190 18.63 12.10 24.42
C LEU A 190 17.16 11.79 24.71
N ARG A 191 16.40 11.48 23.68
CA ARG A 191 14.99 11.08 23.75
C ARG A 191 14.82 9.70 23.13
N ALA A 192 14.05 8.83 23.78
CA ALA A 192 13.72 7.51 23.26
C ALA A 192 12.24 7.21 23.51
N THR A 193 11.56 6.71 22.49
CA THR A 193 10.18 6.23 22.57
C THR A 193 10.14 4.78 22.11
N PHE A 194 9.47 3.93 22.85
CA PHE A 194 9.23 2.53 22.54
C PHE A 194 7.73 2.29 22.61
N ASP A 195 7.14 1.86 21.51
CA ASP A 195 5.72 1.55 21.46
C ASP A 195 5.51 0.12 20.94
N TYR A 196 4.62 -0.60 21.58
CA TYR A 196 4.06 -1.86 21.10
C TYR A 196 2.59 -1.65 20.80
N TYR A 197 2.14 -2.10 19.62
CA TYR A 197 0.74 -2.07 19.27
C TYR A 197 0.21 -3.43 18.83
N SER A 198 -1.08 -3.65 19.10
CA SER A 198 -1.85 -4.78 18.59
C SER A 198 -3.17 -4.26 18.05
N ARG A 199 -3.38 -4.42 16.75
CA ARG A 199 -4.56 -3.95 16.02
C ARG A 199 -5.27 -5.13 15.40
N ASP A 200 -6.49 -5.39 15.83
CA ASP A 200 -7.36 -6.44 15.32
C ASP A 200 -8.58 -5.81 14.64
N THR A 201 -8.69 -5.97 13.32
CA THR A 201 -9.86 -5.52 12.52
C THR A 201 -10.80 -6.68 12.32
N LYS A 202 -12.08 -6.45 12.58
CA LYS A 202 -13.18 -7.41 12.40
C LYS A 202 -14.23 -6.86 11.47
N ASP A 203 -15.03 -7.76 10.92
CA ASP A 203 -16.11 -7.39 10.00
C ASP A 203 -15.59 -6.55 8.82
N MET A 204 -14.43 -6.95 8.26
CA MET A 204 -13.77 -6.22 7.16
C MET A 204 -14.75 -6.01 6.01
N LEU A 205 -14.77 -4.79 5.48
CA LEU A 205 -15.56 -4.44 4.31
C LEU A 205 -14.79 -4.82 3.05
N VAL A 206 -15.16 -5.95 2.46
CA VAL A 206 -14.48 -6.52 1.29
C VAL A 206 -15.48 -6.86 0.18
N GLN A 207 -14.97 -6.90 -1.05
CA GLN A 207 -15.72 -7.41 -2.21
C GLN A 207 -15.37 -8.87 -2.42
N VAL A 208 -16.39 -9.73 -2.38
CA VAL A 208 -16.23 -11.18 -2.57
C VAL A 208 -16.63 -11.55 -3.99
N PRO A 209 -15.78 -12.26 -4.76
CA PRO A 209 -16.12 -12.70 -6.10
C PRO A 209 -17.42 -13.51 -6.14
N SER A 210 -18.34 -13.14 -7.00
CA SER A 210 -19.55 -13.92 -7.23
C SER A 210 -19.29 -15.00 -8.29
N PRO A 211 -19.85 -16.21 -8.14
CA PRO A 211 -19.80 -17.22 -9.19
C PRO A 211 -20.31 -16.68 -10.52
N ALA A 212 -19.54 -16.88 -11.59
CA ALA A 212 -19.87 -16.34 -12.93
C ALA A 212 -21.26 -16.75 -13.43
N GLY A 213 -21.77 -17.93 -13.01
CA GLY A 213 -23.11 -18.41 -13.36
C GLY A 213 -24.27 -17.59 -12.81
N LEU A 214 -24.02 -16.68 -11.86
CA LEU A 214 -25.05 -15.77 -11.35
C LEU A 214 -25.29 -14.55 -12.25
N GLY A 215 -24.46 -14.32 -13.27
CA GLY A 215 -24.65 -13.27 -14.27
C GLY A 215 -24.50 -11.84 -13.74
N PHE A 216 -23.82 -11.65 -12.60
CA PHE A 216 -23.61 -10.31 -12.02
C PHE A 216 -22.22 -9.79 -12.41
N PRO A 217 -22.11 -8.58 -12.98
CA PRO A 217 -20.83 -8.02 -13.38
C PRO A 217 -19.98 -7.53 -12.19
N ASN A 218 -20.62 -7.18 -11.07
CA ASN A 218 -19.95 -6.61 -9.91
C ASN A 218 -20.04 -7.51 -8.67
N THR A 219 -18.93 -7.61 -7.98
CA THR A 219 -18.80 -8.32 -6.71
C THR A 219 -19.51 -7.57 -5.58
N PRO A 220 -20.38 -8.23 -4.78
CA PRO A 220 -21.06 -7.58 -3.66
C PRO A 220 -20.07 -7.21 -2.55
N TRP A 221 -20.38 -6.12 -1.85
CA TRP A 221 -19.73 -5.79 -0.59
C TRP A 221 -20.28 -6.66 0.54
N VAL A 222 -19.40 -7.17 1.36
CA VAL A 222 -19.76 -7.97 2.54
C VAL A 222 -18.87 -7.59 3.73
N ASN A 223 -19.38 -7.80 4.93
CA ASN A 223 -18.53 -7.82 6.12
C ASN A 223 -18.00 -9.24 6.28
N ALA A 224 -16.78 -9.47 5.87
CA ALA A 224 -16.17 -10.79 5.94
C ALA A 224 -14.72 -10.70 6.41
N GLY A 225 -14.39 -11.61 7.31
CA GLY A 225 -13.03 -11.78 7.76
C GLY A 225 -12.57 -10.87 8.89
N SER A 226 -11.40 -11.20 9.35
CA SER A 226 -10.67 -10.43 10.36
C SER A 226 -9.17 -10.52 10.12
N ILE A 227 -8.48 -9.43 10.42
CA ILE A 227 -7.04 -9.28 10.23
C ILE A 227 -6.39 -8.74 11.50
N SER A 228 -5.20 -9.21 11.79
CA SER A 228 -4.38 -8.76 12.91
C SER A 228 -3.09 -8.13 12.41
N ASN A 229 -2.77 -6.96 12.95
CA ASN A 229 -1.48 -6.29 12.76
C ASN A 229 -0.88 -6.04 14.14
N LYS A 230 0.35 -6.53 14.38
CA LYS A 230 1.07 -6.34 15.63
C LYS A 230 2.49 -5.91 15.32
N GLY A 231 3.01 -4.97 16.08
CA GLY A 231 4.34 -4.46 15.82
C GLY A 231 4.93 -3.66 16.95
N PHE A 232 6.18 -3.25 16.72
CA PHE A 232 6.94 -2.38 17.59
C PHE A 232 7.38 -1.15 16.79
N GLU A 233 7.36 -0.01 17.47
CA GLU A 233 7.90 1.24 16.96
C GLU A 233 8.92 1.76 17.97
N VAL A 234 10.09 2.14 17.46
CA VAL A 234 11.17 2.71 18.25
C VAL A 234 11.60 4.01 17.60
N SER A 235 11.69 5.08 18.40
CA SER A 235 12.23 6.35 17.96
C SER A 235 13.31 6.80 18.94
N ILE A 236 14.46 7.25 18.41
CA ILE A 236 15.58 7.76 19.21
C ILE A 236 16.01 9.09 18.61
N GLY A 237 16.05 10.12 19.43
CA GLY A 237 16.52 11.46 19.09
C GLY A 237 17.66 11.89 19.99
N TYR A 238 18.68 12.49 19.41
CA TYR A 238 19.79 13.09 20.16
C TYR A 238 20.13 14.46 19.61
N ASP A 239 20.15 15.46 20.51
CA ASP A 239 20.59 16.82 20.22
C ASP A 239 21.88 17.08 20.97
N GLY A 240 22.94 17.43 20.25
CA GLY A 240 24.26 17.66 20.82
C GLY A 240 24.86 19.00 20.38
N GLN A 241 25.80 19.48 21.21
CA GLN A 241 26.56 20.67 20.92
C GLN A 241 28.06 20.44 21.21
N ILE A 242 28.92 20.87 20.30
CA ILE A 242 30.37 20.85 20.45
C ILE A 242 30.90 22.27 20.38
N GLY A 243 31.48 22.71 21.48
CA GLY A 243 31.87 24.14 21.63
C GLY A 243 30.65 25.05 21.64
N GLN A 244 30.82 26.29 21.10
CA GLN A 244 29.72 27.26 21.07
C GLN A 244 29.03 27.35 19.70
N ASP A 245 29.65 26.87 18.65
CA ASP A 245 29.24 27.15 17.27
C ASP A 245 28.67 25.96 16.54
N PHE A 246 28.92 24.70 17.00
CA PHE A 246 28.47 23.51 16.29
C PHE A 246 27.38 22.78 17.06
N THR A 247 26.19 22.70 16.47
CA THR A 247 25.07 21.90 16.97
C THR A 247 24.72 20.79 15.98
N TYR A 248 24.26 19.66 16.48
CA TYR A 248 23.83 18.56 15.63
C TYR A 248 22.61 17.84 16.21
N HIS A 249 21.80 17.31 15.30
CA HIS A 249 20.54 16.64 15.59
C HIS A 249 20.50 15.31 14.87
N LEU A 250 20.29 14.24 15.61
CA LEU A 250 20.14 12.88 15.08
C LEU A 250 18.78 12.35 15.49
N ASN A 251 17.93 11.97 14.53
CA ASN A 251 16.64 11.37 14.83
C ASN A 251 16.47 10.12 13.95
N GLY A 252 16.31 8.98 14.60
CA GLY A 252 16.05 7.70 13.94
C GLY A 252 14.75 7.08 14.43
N ASN A 253 14.03 6.43 13.53
CA ASN A 253 12.90 5.60 13.88
C ASN A 253 12.92 4.29 13.12
N VAL A 254 12.39 3.24 13.73
CA VAL A 254 12.20 1.91 13.14
C VAL A 254 10.81 1.43 13.53
N SER A 255 10.07 0.93 12.56
CA SER A 255 8.75 0.32 12.76
C SER A 255 8.73 -1.08 12.17
N THR A 256 8.25 -2.04 12.94
CA THR A 256 8.02 -3.43 12.50
C THR A 256 6.55 -3.75 12.59
N TYR A 257 6.06 -4.65 11.73
CA TYR A 257 4.73 -5.22 11.92
C TYR A 257 4.61 -6.60 11.29
N LYS A 258 3.73 -7.41 11.88
CA LYS A 258 3.30 -8.69 11.34
C LYS A 258 1.82 -8.62 11.03
N ASN A 259 1.49 -8.80 9.76
CA ASN A 259 0.15 -8.87 9.24
C ASN A 259 -0.29 -10.33 9.17
N LYS A 260 -1.51 -10.65 9.63
CA LYS A 260 -2.05 -12.00 9.60
C LYS A 260 -3.57 -12.00 9.47
N ILE A 261 -4.08 -12.68 8.47
CA ILE A 261 -5.51 -12.99 8.33
C ILE A 261 -5.91 -14.00 9.41
N LYS A 262 -6.96 -13.70 10.16
CA LYS A 262 -7.50 -14.58 11.20
C LYS A 262 -8.73 -15.35 10.76
N ASP A 263 -9.52 -14.75 9.88
CA ASP A 263 -10.78 -15.30 9.40
C ASP A 263 -11.16 -14.65 8.06
N LEU A 264 -11.83 -15.35 7.18
CA LEU A 264 -12.34 -14.87 5.88
C LEU A 264 -13.85 -15.10 5.72
N GLY A 265 -14.56 -15.38 6.83
CA GLY A 265 -15.99 -15.69 6.81
C GLY A 265 -16.29 -17.02 6.14
N SER A 266 -17.08 -17.03 5.08
CA SER A 266 -17.43 -18.23 4.32
C SER A 266 -16.39 -18.65 3.29
N GLU A 267 -15.40 -17.79 3.02
CA GLU A 267 -14.42 -18.01 1.96
C GLU A 267 -13.20 -18.77 2.49
N ALA A 268 -12.74 -19.77 1.74
CA ALA A 268 -11.49 -20.45 2.06
C ALA A 268 -10.27 -19.58 1.77
N ASN A 269 -10.35 -18.80 0.68
CA ASN A 269 -9.34 -17.86 0.24
C ASN A 269 -9.95 -16.75 -0.61
N ILE A 270 -9.21 -15.66 -0.81
CA ILE A 270 -9.56 -14.55 -1.70
C ILE A 270 -8.43 -14.40 -2.73
N PRO A 271 -8.63 -14.86 -3.98
CA PRO A 271 -7.64 -14.72 -5.03
C PRO A 271 -7.63 -13.28 -5.56
N GLY A 272 -6.44 -12.68 -5.66
CA GLY A 272 -6.19 -11.47 -6.41
C GLY A 272 -5.94 -11.81 -7.87
N LYS A 273 -6.95 -11.59 -8.72
CA LYS A 273 -6.86 -11.84 -10.15
C LYS A 273 -6.30 -10.64 -10.89
N GLY A 274 -5.50 -10.92 -11.91
CA GLY A 274 -4.80 -9.90 -12.67
C GLY A 274 -5.72 -8.89 -13.34
N VAL A 275 -5.53 -7.63 -13.00
CA VAL A 275 -6.20 -6.52 -13.67
C VAL A 275 -5.71 -6.39 -15.12
N HIS A 276 -4.44 -6.73 -15.38
CA HIS A 276 -3.80 -6.64 -16.70
C HIS A 276 -3.86 -7.96 -17.47
N LEU A 277 -3.77 -9.09 -16.79
CA LEU A 277 -3.64 -10.42 -17.38
C LEU A 277 -4.91 -11.29 -17.25
N GLY A 278 -6.01 -10.71 -16.84
CA GLY A 278 -7.39 -11.23 -16.81
C GLY A 278 -7.65 -12.67 -16.30
N TYR A 279 -6.67 -13.54 -16.42
CA TYR A 279 -6.82 -14.99 -16.20
C TYR A 279 -5.94 -15.53 -15.07
N TYR A 280 -4.88 -14.84 -14.66
CA TYR A 280 -3.94 -15.36 -13.67
C TYR A 280 -4.23 -14.80 -12.29
N THR A 281 -4.26 -15.68 -11.30
CA THR A 281 -4.18 -15.33 -9.89
C THR A 281 -2.71 -15.14 -9.54
N TYR A 282 -2.32 -13.95 -9.10
CA TYR A 282 -0.93 -13.65 -8.72
C TYR A 282 -0.76 -13.21 -7.27
N THR A 283 -1.85 -12.89 -6.58
CA THR A 283 -1.87 -12.73 -5.14
C THR A 283 -2.94 -13.60 -4.51
N MET A 284 -2.76 -13.93 -3.25
CA MET A 284 -3.72 -14.74 -2.50
C MET A 284 -3.84 -14.21 -1.08
N THR A 285 -5.03 -14.34 -0.52
CA THR A 285 -5.31 -14.03 0.88
C THR A 285 -5.93 -15.25 1.53
N GLU A 286 -5.29 -15.79 2.54
CA GLU A 286 -5.68 -17.02 3.25
C GLU A 286 -5.57 -16.85 4.76
N VAL A 287 -6.35 -17.63 5.49
CA VAL A 287 -6.26 -17.67 6.95
C VAL A 287 -4.87 -18.14 7.38
N GLY A 288 -4.26 -17.40 8.30
CA GLY A 288 -2.92 -17.70 8.82
C GLY A 288 -1.76 -17.05 8.05
N LYS A 289 -2.01 -16.50 6.86
CA LYS A 289 -1.04 -15.81 6.00
C LYS A 289 -1.23 -14.29 6.05
N PRO A 290 -0.26 -13.49 5.54
CA PRO A 290 -0.47 -12.07 5.31
C PRO A 290 -1.50 -11.83 4.21
N ILE A 291 -2.16 -10.65 4.22
CA ILE A 291 -3.06 -10.24 3.14
C ILE A 291 -2.28 -10.02 1.85
N GLY A 292 -2.79 -10.53 0.73
CA GLY A 292 -2.24 -10.25 -0.61
C GLY A 292 -0.82 -10.76 -0.83
N TYR A 293 -0.42 -11.87 -0.20
CA TYR A 293 0.87 -12.47 -0.50
C TYR A 293 0.93 -12.95 -1.97
N TYR A 294 2.13 -13.00 -2.56
CA TYR A 294 2.30 -13.44 -3.94
C TYR A 294 2.16 -14.95 -4.04
N TYR A 295 1.38 -15.37 -5.04
CA TYR A 295 0.94 -16.75 -5.20
C TYR A 295 1.30 -17.29 -6.57
N GLY A 296 1.99 -18.41 -6.61
CA GLY A 296 2.44 -19.03 -7.85
C GLY A 296 3.33 -20.24 -7.59
N TYR A 297 4.06 -20.65 -8.62
CA TYR A 297 4.98 -21.78 -8.56
C TYR A 297 6.35 -21.37 -8.03
N LYS A 298 6.96 -22.25 -7.25
CA LYS A 298 8.40 -22.19 -6.96
C LYS A 298 9.19 -22.78 -8.12
N THR A 299 10.41 -22.27 -8.32
CA THR A 299 11.30 -22.71 -9.39
C THR A 299 12.56 -23.37 -8.82
N ASP A 300 13.14 -24.30 -9.58
CA ASP A 300 14.43 -24.95 -9.27
C ASP A 300 15.39 -24.81 -10.48
N GLY A 301 15.53 -23.57 -10.98
CA GLY A 301 16.36 -23.25 -12.13
C GLY A 301 15.68 -23.48 -13.48
N VAL A 302 16.49 -23.83 -14.48
CA VAL A 302 16.12 -24.01 -15.89
C VAL A 302 16.57 -25.36 -16.37
N PHE A 303 15.70 -26.11 -17.05
CA PHE A 303 16.09 -27.38 -17.67
C PHE A 303 17.19 -27.18 -18.70
N GLN A 304 18.30 -27.90 -18.53
CA GLN A 304 19.45 -27.79 -19.45
C GLN A 304 19.35 -28.77 -20.62
N THR A 305 18.78 -29.94 -20.41
CA THR A 305 18.70 -31.03 -21.42
C THR A 305 17.35 -31.74 -21.38
N GLN A 306 17.02 -32.47 -22.45
CA GLN A 306 15.84 -33.32 -22.47
C GLN A 306 15.95 -34.47 -21.45
N GLU A 307 17.16 -34.97 -21.19
CA GLU A 307 17.40 -36.03 -20.20
C GLU A 307 17.04 -35.54 -18.78
N GLU A 308 17.30 -34.30 -18.43
CA GLU A 308 16.85 -33.73 -17.15
C GLU A 308 15.33 -33.71 -17.03
N ILE A 309 14.61 -33.35 -18.09
CA ILE A 309 13.13 -33.36 -18.13
C ILE A 309 12.60 -34.77 -17.95
N ASP A 310 13.15 -35.73 -18.71
CA ASP A 310 12.71 -37.13 -18.67
C ASP A 310 13.00 -37.80 -17.30
N ASN A 311 14.02 -37.32 -16.59
CA ASN A 311 14.39 -37.78 -15.26
C ASN A 311 13.74 -36.97 -14.12
N TYR A 312 13.07 -35.86 -14.43
CA TYR A 312 12.32 -35.09 -13.42
C TYR A 312 10.97 -35.78 -13.13
N LYS A 313 11.02 -36.78 -12.25
CA LYS A 313 9.90 -37.69 -11.94
C LYS A 313 9.55 -37.68 -10.48
N ASN A 314 8.26 -37.72 -10.19
CA ASN A 314 7.68 -38.13 -8.91
C ASN A 314 6.62 -39.19 -9.16
N ASN A 315 6.49 -40.18 -8.27
CA ASN A 315 5.59 -41.33 -8.42
C ASN A 315 5.66 -42.02 -9.82
N ASP A 316 6.91 -42.16 -10.33
CA ASP A 316 7.20 -42.73 -11.66
C ASP A 316 6.59 -41.95 -12.85
N GLN A 317 6.07 -40.75 -12.63
CA GLN A 317 5.55 -39.86 -13.66
C GLN A 317 6.49 -38.67 -13.87
N VAL A 318 6.67 -38.28 -15.15
CA VAL A 318 7.40 -37.04 -15.49
C VAL A 318 6.54 -35.84 -15.10
N VAL A 319 7.02 -35.03 -14.18
CA VAL A 319 6.27 -33.91 -13.61
C VAL A 319 5.90 -32.84 -14.66
N MET A 320 6.81 -32.58 -15.58
CA MET A 320 6.63 -31.56 -16.63
C MET A 320 6.85 -32.17 -18.04
N PRO A 321 5.98 -33.08 -18.53
CA PRO A 321 6.22 -33.80 -19.77
C PRO A 321 6.21 -32.91 -21.03
N ASN A 322 5.64 -31.72 -20.97
CA ASN A 322 5.57 -30.78 -22.08
C ASN A 322 6.68 -29.70 -22.03
N ALA A 323 7.58 -29.75 -21.05
CA ALA A 323 8.70 -28.82 -20.94
C ALA A 323 9.73 -29.11 -22.06
N LYS A 324 10.52 -28.09 -22.37
CA LYS A 324 11.63 -28.14 -23.31
C LYS A 324 12.92 -27.70 -22.60
N PRO A 325 14.10 -28.11 -23.06
CA PRO A 325 15.34 -27.49 -22.61
C PRO A 325 15.27 -25.95 -22.73
N GLY A 326 15.61 -25.26 -21.66
CA GLY A 326 15.47 -23.82 -21.55
C GLY A 326 14.19 -23.35 -20.82
N ASP A 327 13.23 -24.22 -20.52
CA ASP A 327 12.07 -23.84 -19.71
C ASP A 327 12.41 -23.82 -18.22
N LEU A 328 11.68 -22.96 -17.46
CA LEU A 328 11.73 -22.96 -16.00
C LEU A 328 11.31 -24.33 -15.47
N LYS A 329 12.06 -24.83 -14.50
CA LYS A 329 11.76 -26.04 -13.78
C LYS A 329 10.93 -25.71 -12.55
N PHE A 330 9.63 -25.92 -12.61
CA PHE A 330 8.72 -25.73 -11.49
C PHE A 330 8.77 -26.92 -10.53
N MET A 331 8.60 -26.64 -9.23
CA MET A 331 8.64 -27.64 -8.18
C MET A 331 7.27 -28.30 -7.99
N ASP A 332 7.23 -29.63 -8.07
CA ASP A 332 6.11 -30.47 -7.62
C ASP A 332 6.18 -30.55 -6.09
N LEU A 333 5.37 -29.74 -5.40
CA LEU A 333 5.44 -29.57 -3.95
C LEU A 333 4.72 -30.69 -3.19
N ASN A 334 3.61 -31.21 -3.74
CA ASN A 334 2.85 -32.30 -3.15
C ASN A 334 3.43 -33.70 -3.53
N LYS A 335 4.36 -33.75 -4.50
CA LYS A 335 5.07 -34.94 -5.00
C LYS A 335 4.15 -35.97 -5.59
N ASP A 336 3.07 -35.57 -6.24
CA ASP A 336 2.12 -36.48 -6.88
C ASP A 336 2.52 -36.86 -8.31
N GLY A 337 3.55 -36.23 -8.89
CA GLY A 337 4.07 -36.49 -10.23
C GLY A 337 3.41 -35.67 -11.33
N LYS A 338 2.70 -34.62 -10.97
CA LYS A 338 2.08 -33.66 -11.89
C LYS A 338 2.40 -32.26 -11.46
N LEU A 339 2.38 -31.31 -12.40
CA LEU A 339 2.40 -29.89 -12.12
C LEU A 339 0.99 -29.33 -12.31
N ASP A 340 0.34 -28.93 -11.22
CA ASP A 340 -1.00 -28.35 -11.25
C ASP A 340 -1.20 -27.25 -10.17
N ASP A 341 -2.44 -26.82 -9.98
CA ASP A 341 -2.74 -25.74 -9.03
C ASP A 341 -2.42 -26.08 -7.56
N GLU A 342 -2.28 -27.37 -7.20
CA GLU A 342 -1.92 -27.84 -5.85
C GLU A 342 -0.45 -27.58 -5.52
N ASP A 343 0.40 -27.36 -6.54
CA ASP A 343 1.82 -27.00 -6.39
C ASP A 343 2.04 -25.50 -6.21
N ARG A 344 1.00 -24.71 -6.37
CA ARG A 344 1.09 -23.27 -6.16
C ARG A 344 1.11 -22.94 -4.67
N THR A 345 1.98 -22.01 -4.30
CA THR A 345 2.18 -21.62 -2.90
C THR A 345 2.51 -20.14 -2.77
N MET A 346 2.79 -19.72 -1.55
CA MET A 346 3.36 -18.39 -1.28
C MET A 346 4.77 -18.31 -1.87
N ILE A 347 4.96 -17.41 -2.82
CA ILE A 347 6.24 -17.15 -3.50
C ILE A 347 6.87 -15.81 -3.13
N GLY A 348 6.18 -14.97 -2.38
CA GLY A 348 6.71 -13.71 -1.87
C GLY A 348 5.74 -13.00 -0.93
N ASN A 349 6.29 -12.07 -0.15
CA ASN A 349 5.56 -11.29 0.86
C ASN A 349 5.75 -9.78 0.62
N PRO A 350 4.68 -9.02 0.32
CA PRO A 350 4.78 -7.57 0.10
C PRO A 350 4.98 -6.75 1.39
N HIS A 351 4.88 -7.38 2.56
CA HIS A 351 4.98 -6.69 3.84
C HIS A 351 6.42 -6.71 4.35
N PRO A 352 7.03 -5.55 4.64
CA PRO A 352 8.39 -5.47 5.12
C PRO A 352 8.55 -6.05 6.53
N ASP A 353 9.74 -6.55 6.83
CA ASP A 353 10.14 -6.90 8.19
C ASP A 353 10.23 -5.64 9.05
N PHE A 354 10.80 -4.56 8.48
CA PHE A 354 10.81 -3.25 9.11
C PHE A 354 10.94 -2.12 8.09
N THR A 355 10.46 -0.95 8.49
CA THR A 355 10.72 0.33 7.82
C THR A 355 11.49 1.24 8.76
N PHE A 356 12.29 2.15 8.22
CA PHE A 356 13.04 3.08 9.04
C PHE A 356 13.13 4.47 8.41
N GLY A 357 13.31 5.47 9.27
CA GLY A 357 13.66 6.83 8.91
C GLY A 357 14.86 7.29 9.71
N LEU A 358 15.77 8.06 9.10
CA LEU A 358 16.92 8.67 9.76
C LEU A 358 17.09 10.10 9.28
N THR A 359 16.98 11.04 10.21
CA THR A 359 17.25 12.45 9.97
C THR A 359 18.57 12.85 10.64
N LEU A 360 19.46 13.43 9.86
CA LEU A 360 20.72 14.02 10.28
C LEU A 360 20.64 15.52 10.08
N GLY A 361 20.90 16.31 11.12
CA GLY A 361 20.96 17.75 11.05
C GLY A 361 22.24 18.28 11.70
N ALA A 362 22.79 19.38 11.19
CA ALA A 362 23.94 20.05 11.77
C ALA A 362 23.88 21.55 11.46
N GLU A 363 24.37 22.37 12.39
CA GLU A 363 24.53 23.80 12.21
C GLU A 363 25.92 24.23 12.64
N TYR A 364 26.57 25.08 11.83
CA TYR A 364 27.89 25.59 12.12
C TYR A 364 28.10 26.97 11.49
N LYS A 365 28.26 28.00 12.34
CA LYS A 365 28.60 29.38 11.92
C LYS A 365 27.75 29.92 10.76
N GLY A 366 26.41 29.72 10.85
CA GLY A 366 25.46 30.16 9.84
C GLY A 366 25.18 29.14 8.72
N PHE A 367 26.00 28.10 8.58
CA PHE A 367 25.65 26.95 7.74
C PHE A 367 24.67 26.05 8.48
N ASP A 368 23.69 25.53 7.74
CA ASP A 368 22.79 24.48 8.18
C ASP A 368 22.76 23.34 7.16
N PHE A 369 22.70 22.15 7.67
CA PHE A 369 22.63 20.89 6.93
C PHE A 369 21.50 20.04 7.45
N SER A 370 20.73 19.42 6.54
CA SER A 370 19.72 18.41 6.88
C SER A 370 19.68 17.33 5.82
N ALA A 371 19.70 16.06 6.24
CA ALA A 371 19.55 14.92 5.37
C ALA A 371 18.53 13.95 5.98
N PHE A 372 17.54 13.50 5.19
CA PHE A 372 16.55 12.52 5.59
C PHE A 372 16.64 11.27 4.72
N PHE A 373 16.91 10.15 5.35
CA PHE A 373 16.91 8.82 4.75
C PHE A 373 15.64 8.08 5.16
N GLN A 374 15.10 7.32 4.21
CA GLN A 374 13.99 6.40 4.43
C GLN A 374 14.32 5.06 3.78
N GLY A 375 13.87 3.97 4.41
CA GLY A 375 14.04 2.63 3.84
C GLY A 375 12.95 1.66 4.26
N SER A 376 12.84 0.60 3.47
CA SER A 376 12.03 -0.58 3.70
C SER A 376 12.90 -1.80 3.51
N VAL A 377 12.79 -2.78 4.37
CA VAL A 377 13.63 -3.98 4.35
C VAL A 377 12.78 -5.23 4.56
N GLY A 378 13.05 -6.26 3.75
CA GLY A 378 12.44 -7.59 3.89
C GLY A 378 11.11 -7.76 3.16
N ASN A 379 10.65 -6.74 2.40
CA ASN A 379 9.51 -6.91 1.50
C ASN A 379 9.95 -7.39 0.13
N ASP A 380 9.08 -8.19 -0.50
CA ASP A 380 9.20 -8.55 -1.90
C ASP A 380 8.34 -7.63 -2.77
N LEU A 381 8.68 -7.54 -4.06
CA LEU A 381 7.90 -6.90 -5.11
C LEU A 381 7.60 -7.90 -6.22
N LEU A 382 6.37 -7.89 -6.71
CA LEU A 382 5.96 -8.66 -7.87
C LEU A 382 6.10 -7.78 -9.12
N ASN A 383 7.08 -8.07 -9.96
CA ASN A 383 7.43 -7.27 -11.13
C ASN A 383 6.62 -7.73 -12.36
N ILE A 384 5.44 -7.15 -12.56
CA ILE A 384 4.59 -7.46 -13.73
C ILE A 384 5.17 -6.85 -15.01
N VAL A 385 5.97 -5.76 -14.91
CA VAL A 385 6.70 -5.22 -16.07
C VAL A 385 7.69 -6.26 -16.61
N LYS A 386 8.36 -7.01 -15.72
CA LYS A 386 9.22 -8.13 -16.10
C LYS A 386 8.43 -9.23 -16.81
N TYR A 387 7.22 -9.52 -16.35
CA TYR A 387 6.31 -10.46 -17.03
C TYR A 387 5.99 -10.01 -18.46
N ASP A 388 5.65 -8.75 -18.66
CA ASP A 388 5.30 -8.20 -19.98
C ASP A 388 6.50 -8.16 -20.93
N LEU A 389 7.68 -7.82 -20.44
CA LEU A 389 8.87 -7.64 -21.25
C LEU A 389 9.56 -8.96 -21.64
N TYR A 390 9.58 -9.94 -20.75
CA TYR A 390 10.31 -11.20 -20.92
C TYR A 390 9.40 -12.40 -21.17
N GLY A 391 8.11 -12.30 -20.88
CA GLY A 391 7.13 -13.39 -21.05
C GLY A 391 6.82 -13.77 -22.50
N GLY A 392 7.47 -13.17 -23.49
CA GLY A 392 7.38 -13.55 -24.90
C GLY A 392 6.00 -13.34 -25.54
N VAL A 393 5.19 -12.38 -25.06
CA VAL A 393 3.80 -12.17 -25.53
C VAL A 393 3.75 -11.48 -26.90
N GLY A 394 4.90 -10.94 -27.36
CA GLY A 394 5.01 -10.28 -28.66
C GLY A 394 4.31 -8.91 -28.79
N TRP A 395 3.75 -8.39 -27.68
CA TRP A 395 3.05 -7.11 -27.68
C TRP A 395 3.98 -5.92 -27.38
N TYR A 396 5.09 -6.18 -26.69
CA TYR A 396 6.09 -5.20 -26.31
C TYR A 396 7.45 -5.56 -26.86
N ASN A 397 8.32 -4.56 -27.04
CA ASN A 397 9.72 -4.82 -27.41
C ASN A 397 10.46 -5.47 -26.24
N ALA A 398 11.18 -6.53 -26.55
CA ALA A 398 12.02 -7.22 -25.55
C ALA A 398 13.21 -6.32 -25.15
N PRO A 399 13.66 -6.38 -23.89
CA PRO A 399 14.85 -5.71 -23.42
C PRO A 399 16.12 -6.24 -24.12
N LYS A 400 17.14 -5.39 -24.24
CA LYS A 400 18.38 -5.73 -24.96
C LYS A 400 19.18 -6.84 -24.29
N ASP A 401 19.09 -6.98 -22.99
CA ASP A 401 19.79 -7.97 -22.17
C ASP A 401 19.34 -9.42 -22.43
N ILE A 402 18.15 -9.58 -23.01
CA ILE A 402 17.60 -10.90 -23.38
C ILE A 402 18.59 -11.70 -24.25
N LEU A 403 19.38 -11.03 -25.07
CA LEU A 403 20.36 -11.66 -25.97
C LEU A 403 21.58 -12.23 -25.25
N THR A 404 21.85 -11.83 -24.03
CA THR A 404 23.09 -12.14 -23.31
C THR A 404 22.87 -12.83 -21.97
N THR A 405 21.69 -12.68 -21.37
CA THR A 405 21.41 -13.17 -20.01
C THR A 405 20.43 -14.33 -19.97
N PHE A 406 19.68 -14.56 -21.07
CA PHE A 406 18.70 -15.63 -21.16
C PHE A 406 19.30 -16.92 -21.72
N TRP A 407 18.66 -18.04 -21.41
CA TRP A 407 19.13 -19.34 -21.84
C TRP A 407 19.17 -19.45 -23.37
N ASN A 408 20.32 -19.83 -23.91
CA ASN A 408 20.57 -20.01 -25.36
C ASN A 408 21.26 -21.33 -25.67
N GLY A 409 21.22 -22.27 -24.73
CA GLY A 409 21.80 -23.61 -24.84
C GLY A 409 22.28 -24.13 -23.49
N PRO A 410 22.54 -25.44 -23.38
CA PRO A 410 22.98 -26.06 -22.13
C PRO A 410 24.18 -25.38 -21.50
N GLY A 411 24.10 -25.04 -20.21
CA GLY A 411 25.16 -24.39 -19.44
C GLY A 411 25.27 -22.89 -19.62
N SER A 412 24.42 -22.23 -20.41
CA SER A 412 24.46 -20.79 -20.60
C SER A 412 23.98 -20.00 -19.38
N THR A 413 22.92 -20.44 -18.75
CA THR A 413 22.37 -19.89 -17.49
C THR A 413 21.44 -20.92 -16.83
N ASN A 414 21.30 -20.83 -15.50
CA ASN A 414 20.30 -21.58 -14.73
C ASN A 414 19.25 -20.65 -14.05
N GLU A 415 19.26 -19.38 -14.40
CA GLU A 415 18.38 -18.37 -13.79
C GLU A 415 17.29 -17.89 -14.74
N ASN A 416 17.64 -17.63 -15.99
CA ASN A 416 16.75 -17.05 -16.98
C ASN A 416 16.41 -18.08 -18.06
N PHE A 417 15.12 -18.26 -18.30
CA PHE A 417 14.59 -19.25 -19.25
C PHE A 417 14.87 -18.90 -20.72
N ALA A 418 14.61 -19.83 -21.64
CA ALA A 418 14.69 -19.58 -23.08
C ALA A 418 13.52 -18.71 -23.55
N ILE A 419 13.79 -17.71 -24.38
CA ILE A 419 12.75 -16.91 -25.01
C ILE A 419 12.15 -17.70 -26.17
N ASP A 420 11.03 -18.33 -25.90
CA ASP A 420 10.20 -19.01 -26.88
C ASP A 420 8.80 -18.39 -26.89
N ALA A 421 8.41 -17.78 -28.01
CA ALA A 421 7.10 -17.12 -28.14
C ALA A 421 5.91 -18.10 -27.94
N ASP A 422 6.11 -19.38 -28.18
CA ASP A 422 5.08 -20.42 -28.04
C ASP A 422 5.04 -21.06 -26.64
N SER A 423 6.07 -20.85 -25.81
CA SER A 423 6.10 -21.43 -24.46
C SER A 423 5.14 -20.71 -23.52
N ARG A 424 4.09 -21.41 -23.08
CA ARG A 424 3.18 -20.92 -22.03
C ARG A 424 3.70 -21.22 -20.62
N LEU A 425 4.57 -22.21 -20.46
CA LEU A 425 5.09 -22.64 -19.16
C LEU A 425 5.85 -21.50 -18.48
N ASN A 426 6.77 -20.83 -19.17
CA ASN A 426 7.58 -19.76 -18.61
C ASN A 426 6.76 -18.50 -18.25
N ARG A 427 5.48 -18.45 -18.61
CA ARG A 427 4.54 -17.38 -18.29
C ARG A 427 3.67 -17.69 -17.06
N GLU A 428 3.75 -18.91 -16.53
CA GLU A 428 3.05 -19.21 -15.30
C GLU A 428 3.61 -18.35 -14.17
N MET A 429 2.70 -17.83 -13.34
CA MET A 429 3.11 -16.99 -12.22
C MET A 429 4.01 -17.79 -11.28
N SER A 430 5.23 -17.27 -11.09
CA SER A 430 6.28 -17.96 -10.35
C SER A 430 7.17 -16.99 -9.59
N GLU A 431 8.00 -17.54 -8.72
CA GLU A 431 8.97 -16.73 -7.96
C GLU A 431 10.01 -16.02 -8.83
N TRP A 432 10.17 -16.42 -10.10
CA TRP A 432 11.05 -15.74 -11.05
C TRP A 432 10.65 -14.27 -11.27
N PHE A 433 9.36 -13.94 -11.11
CA PHE A 433 8.84 -12.57 -11.22
C PHE A 433 8.86 -11.80 -9.90
N VAL A 434 9.24 -12.46 -8.81
CA VAL A 434 9.32 -11.85 -7.48
C VAL A 434 10.74 -11.41 -7.21
N GLU A 435 10.91 -10.17 -6.77
CA GLU A 435 12.20 -9.57 -6.50
C GLU A 435 12.24 -8.96 -5.10
N ASN A 436 13.44 -8.86 -4.53
CA ASN A 436 13.64 -8.18 -3.26
C ASN A 436 13.36 -6.68 -3.42
N GLY A 437 12.35 -6.17 -2.72
CA GLY A 437 11.92 -4.78 -2.73
C GLY A 437 12.60 -3.89 -1.70
N SER A 438 13.62 -4.40 -0.98
CA SER A 438 14.34 -3.61 0.02
C SER A 438 15.05 -2.42 -0.60
N TYR A 439 14.98 -1.27 0.07
CA TYR A 439 15.67 -0.07 -0.40
C TYR A 439 16.03 0.89 0.73
N VAL A 440 17.01 1.75 0.45
CA VAL A 440 17.35 2.95 1.21
C VAL A 440 17.37 4.14 0.25
N ARG A 441 16.66 5.21 0.59
CA ARG A 441 16.57 6.42 -0.23
C ARG A 441 16.93 7.66 0.56
N LEU A 442 17.79 8.52 -0.01
CA LEU A 442 17.96 9.89 0.46
C LEU A 442 16.82 10.74 -0.08
N LYS A 443 15.77 10.85 0.77
CA LYS A 443 14.51 11.54 0.44
C LYS A 443 14.65 13.05 0.36
N ASN A 444 15.45 13.62 1.26
CA ASN A 444 15.66 15.06 1.32
C ASN A 444 17.09 15.35 1.76
N LEU A 445 17.73 16.25 1.06
CA LEU A 445 19.01 16.85 1.40
C LEU A 445 18.88 18.35 1.28
N GLN A 446 19.25 19.10 2.32
CA GLN A 446 19.26 20.54 2.28
C GLN A 446 20.55 21.08 2.90
N ILE A 447 21.14 22.07 2.25
CA ILE A 447 22.28 22.83 2.74
C ILE A 447 21.92 24.31 2.62
N GLY A 448 21.98 25.01 3.72
CA GLY A 448 21.66 26.44 3.79
C GLY A 448 22.81 27.26 4.38
N TYR A 449 22.79 28.54 4.11
CA TYR A 449 23.67 29.52 4.75
C TYR A 449 22.89 30.76 5.12
N THR A 450 22.90 31.07 6.40
CA THR A 450 22.31 32.31 6.93
C THR A 450 23.39 33.40 6.98
N ILE A 451 23.18 34.45 6.22
CA ILE A 451 24.12 35.57 6.12
C ILE A 451 24.14 36.33 7.45
N PRO A 452 25.33 36.63 7.99
CA PRO A 452 25.44 37.33 9.28
C PRO A 452 24.67 38.65 9.34
N SER A 453 24.00 38.91 10.45
CA SER A 453 23.17 40.09 10.65
C SER A 453 23.94 41.43 10.53
N SER A 454 25.26 41.39 10.73
CA SER A 454 26.13 42.57 10.50
C SER A 454 26.17 43.02 9.02
N ILE A 455 25.86 42.10 8.10
CA ILE A 455 25.77 42.36 6.64
C ILE A 455 24.33 42.74 6.29
N THR A 456 23.35 41.93 6.72
CA THR A 456 21.96 42.05 6.29
C THR A 456 21.28 43.34 6.82
N LYS A 457 21.64 43.79 8.00
CA LYS A 457 21.17 45.07 8.55
C LYS A 457 21.53 46.29 7.70
N LYS A 458 22.63 46.22 6.92
CA LYS A 458 23.01 47.31 6.00
C LYS A 458 22.02 47.47 4.83
N ILE A 459 21.22 46.46 4.55
CA ILE A 459 20.20 46.45 3.50
C ILE A 459 18.79 46.29 4.10
N THR A 460 18.62 46.69 5.38
CA THR A 460 17.33 46.68 6.08
C THR A 460 16.67 45.30 6.23
N LEU A 461 17.44 44.22 6.14
CA LEU A 461 16.94 42.86 6.36
C LEU A 461 17.35 42.37 7.76
N ASN A 462 16.39 41.75 8.47
CA ASN A 462 16.67 41.12 9.76
C ASN A 462 17.33 39.74 9.60
N ASN A 463 16.94 39.01 8.56
CA ASN A 463 17.51 37.70 8.24
C ASN A 463 17.51 37.47 6.72
N LEU A 464 18.60 36.91 6.21
CA LEU A 464 18.71 36.46 4.82
C LEU A 464 19.39 35.10 4.82
N ARG A 465 18.66 34.06 4.37
CA ARG A 465 19.17 32.70 4.23
C ARG A 465 19.04 32.27 2.78
N VAL A 466 20.10 31.70 2.23
CA VAL A 466 20.13 31.06 0.93
C VAL A 466 20.26 29.56 1.14
N PHE A 467 19.60 28.75 0.33
CA PHE A 467 19.72 27.29 0.46
C PHE A 467 19.59 26.57 -0.89
N VAL A 468 20.16 25.39 -0.93
CA VAL A 468 19.96 24.40 -1.97
C VAL A 468 19.33 23.17 -1.33
N ALA A 469 18.40 22.53 -2.05
CA ALA A 469 17.81 21.29 -1.60
C ALA A 469 17.68 20.31 -2.77
N ALA A 470 17.75 19.02 -2.46
CA ALA A 470 17.51 17.94 -3.39
C ALA A 470 16.54 16.93 -2.79
N GLN A 471 15.58 16.46 -3.60
CA GLN A 471 14.66 15.40 -3.20
C GLN A 471 14.91 14.13 -4.02
N ASN A 472 14.77 12.97 -3.39
CA ASN A 472 14.97 11.65 -3.98
C ASN A 472 16.32 11.53 -4.70
N LEU A 473 17.38 12.06 -4.09
CA LEU A 473 18.69 12.26 -4.72
C LEU A 473 19.29 10.94 -5.22
N PHE A 474 19.22 9.90 -4.41
CA PHE A 474 19.59 8.53 -4.79
C PHE A 474 18.80 7.49 -4.02
N THR A 475 18.71 6.30 -4.62
CA THR A 475 18.12 5.09 -4.03
C THR A 475 19.11 3.95 -4.18
N ILE A 476 19.34 3.23 -3.09
CA ILE A 476 20.11 1.99 -3.06
C ILE A 476 19.11 0.84 -2.96
N THR A 477 19.08 -0.03 -3.97
CA THR A 477 18.16 -1.18 -4.04
C THR A 477 18.73 -2.24 -4.96
N GLY A 478 18.32 -3.48 -4.76
CA GLY A 478 18.54 -4.59 -5.70
C GLY A 478 17.38 -4.81 -6.67
N TYR A 479 16.29 -4.05 -6.55
CA TYR A 479 15.13 -4.18 -7.43
C TYR A 479 15.45 -3.73 -8.85
N SER A 480 15.09 -4.55 -9.85
CA SER A 480 15.40 -4.30 -11.27
C SER A 480 14.44 -3.32 -11.97
N GLY A 481 13.25 -3.07 -11.38
CA GLY A 481 12.27 -2.14 -11.93
C GLY A 481 12.65 -0.66 -11.73
N LEU A 482 11.77 0.24 -12.14
CA LEU A 482 12.05 1.68 -12.17
C LEU A 482 12.15 2.31 -10.77
N ASP A 483 11.36 1.83 -9.81
CA ASP A 483 11.33 2.36 -8.45
C ASP A 483 10.86 1.28 -7.46
N PRO A 484 11.59 1.01 -6.36
CA PRO A 484 11.18 0.01 -5.37
C PRO A 484 10.06 0.49 -4.44
N GLU A 485 9.70 1.77 -4.44
CA GLU A 485 8.66 2.34 -3.58
C GLU A 485 7.27 2.14 -4.22
N ILE A 486 6.86 0.86 -4.30
CA ILE A 486 5.57 0.46 -4.88
C ILE A 486 4.53 0.35 -3.76
N GLY A 487 3.41 1.04 -3.95
CA GLY A 487 2.26 1.01 -3.04
C GLY A 487 1.27 -0.12 -3.34
N GLU A 488 0.00 0.20 -3.21
CA GLU A 488 -1.13 -0.69 -3.49
C GLU A 488 -1.74 -0.33 -4.85
N PHE A 489 -1.77 -1.29 -5.76
CA PHE A 489 -2.39 -1.06 -7.06
C PHE A 489 -3.90 -0.85 -6.90
N ASN A 490 -4.42 0.23 -7.50
CA ASN A 490 -5.82 0.66 -7.39
C ASN A 490 -6.30 0.86 -5.93
N GLN A 491 -5.40 1.22 -5.01
CA GLN A 491 -5.73 1.40 -3.58
C GLN A 491 -6.35 0.13 -2.94
N ASN A 492 -5.97 -1.03 -3.44
CA ASN A 492 -6.46 -2.30 -2.95
C ASN A 492 -5.31 -3.07 -2.25
N PRO A 493 -5.42 -3.35 -0.95
CA PRO A 493 -4.36 -3.98 -0.17
C PRO A 493 -3.99 -5.39 -0.62
N ILE A 494 -4.86 -6.10 -1.36
CA ILE A 494 -4.52 -7.41 -1.93
C ILE A 494 -3.50 -7.32 -3.08
N TYR A 495 -3.23 -6.12 -3.61
CA TYR A 495 -2.26 -5.87 -4.68
C TYR A 495 -1.09 -5.00 -4.22
N LYS A 496 -0.76 -5.06 -2.93
CA LYS A 496 0.40 -4.36 -2.39
C LYS A 496 1.69 -4.87 -3.03
N GLY A 497 2.59 -3.94 -3.42
CA GLY A 497 3.90 -4.27 -3.99
C GLY A 497 3.86 -4.90 -5.39
N VAL A 498 2.70 -4.87 -6.07
CA VAL A 498 2.58 -5.31 -7.46
C VAL A 498 2.96 -4.16 -8.39
N ASP A 499 4.11 -4.27 -9.06
CA ASP A 499 4.59 -3.26 -10.00
C ASP A 499 3.99 -3.46 -11.39
N MET A 500 3.07 -2.57 -11.75
CA MET A 500 2.40 -2.50 -13.05
C MET A 500 3.03 -1.44 -13.98
N GLY A 501 4.27 -1.03 -13.72
CA GLY A 501 4.94 0.03 -14.46
C GLY A 501 4.69 1.42 -13.88
N TYR A 502 4.79 1.55 -12.57
CA TYR A 502 4.66 2.85 -11.90
C TYR A 502 5.74 3.83 -12.33
N TYR A 503 5.34 5.08 -12.52
CA TYR A 503 6.28 6.15 -12.82
C TYR A 503 7.19 6.40 -11.60
N PRO A 504 8.53 6.42 -11.78
CA PRO A 504 9.46 6.56 -10.67
C PRO A 504 9.40 7.94 -10.03
N GLN A 505 9.77 8.02 -8.75
CA GLN A 505 9.86 9.28 -8.03
C GLN A 505 10.89 10.21 -8.66
N ALA A 506 10.46 11.43 -9.01
CA ALA A 506 11.32 12.41 -9.65
C ALA A 506 12.42 12.91 -8.68
N ARG A 507 13.63 13.07 -9.20
CA ARG A 507 14.67 13.87 -8.52
C ARG A 507 14.38 15.34 -8.71
N THR A 508 14.33 16.09 -7.62
CA THR A 508 14.04 17.52 -7.67
C THR A 508 15.18 18.28 -7.03
N PHE A 509 15.65 19.33 -7.70
CA PHE A 509 16.63 20.26 -7.17
C PHE A 509 15.97 21.63 -7.01
N MET A 510 16.17 22.25 -5.85
CA MET A 510 15.58 23.53 -5.51
C MET A 510 16.67 24.51 -5.05
N PHE A 511 16.55 25.74 -5.51
CA PHE A 511 17.25 26.91 -4.98
C PHE A 511 16.25 27.80 -4.27
N GLY A 512 16.58 28.25 -3.08
CA GLY A 512 15.68 29.11 -2.33
C GLY A 512 16.40 30.24 -1.60
N ILE A 513 15.68 31.33 -1.44
CA ILE A 513 16.07 32.51 -0.64
C ILE A 513 14.95 32.78 0.35
N SER A 514 15.28 32.84 1.63
CA SER A 514 14.37 33.22 2.71
C SER A 514 14.82 34.56 3.28
N MET A 515 13.92 35.53 3.25
CA MET A 515 14.17 36.89 3.74
C MET A 515 13.15 37.25 4.80
N LYS A 516 13.63 37.90 5.87
CA LYS A 516 12.79 38.51 6.89
C LYS A 516 13.17 39.99 6.98
N LEU A 517 12.18 40.87 6.76
CA LEU A 517 12.27 42.33 6.91
C LEU A 517 12.21 42.72 8.38
#